data_fdbe20adea60a877328a3de9031b3846
#
_entry.id   fdbe20adea60a877328a3de9031b3846
#
_cell.length_a   1.000
_cell.length_b   1.000
_cell.length_c   1.000
_cell.angle_alpha   90.00
_cell.angle_beta   90.00
_cell.angle_gamma   90.00
#
_symmetry.space_group_name_H-M   'P 1'
#
loop_
_entity.id
_entity.type
_entity.pdbx_description
1 polymer ?
#
loop_
_entity_poly.entity_id
_entity_poly.type
_entity_poly.pdbx_seq_one_letter_code
_entity_poly.pdbx_strand_id
1 'polypeptide(L)'
;MSILDNIEPPLIEKEYGALHPINQTKKYLLQLLSKIGFEEVHGPEIETEEFNFDMLNIKKTHPARQMHDTFYAENKEYVLRTHTSPVQIRSMLESQPPIAFTSAGKVYRKDDDATHLPMFHQVEGIYVDKNVTFANLKDLIHQILHDLFGSDVEIRFRPSYFPFTEPSAEVDILSENGKWLEILGCGIVNPVVLENCHIDPNKYSGLAFGLGVERIAMLKYGVNDIREFYKSNMDFLSQFK
;
A
#
# COMPACT_ATOMS: atom_id res chain seq x y z
N MET A 1 -30.26 -42.52 -30.35
CA MET A 1 -29.12 -42.45 -29.43
C MET A 1 -28.00 -41.70 -30.13
N SER A 2 -27.72 -40.49 -29.67
CA SER A 2 -26.66 -39.64 -30.24
C SER A 2 -25.29 -40.18 -29.80
N ILE A 3 -24.33 -40.17 -30.71
CA ILE A 3 -22.91 -40.57 -30.43
C ILE A 3 -22.29 -39.68 -29.34
N LEU A 4 -22.93 -38.56 -28.99
CA LEU A 4 -22.49 -37.61 -28.00
C LEU A 4 -22.86 -37.99 -26.55
N ASP A 5 -23.76 -38.98 -26.34
CA ASP A 5 -24.23 -39.35 -25.00
C ASP A 5 -23.22 -40.19 -24.17
N ASN A 6 -22.06 -40.59 -24.77
CA ASN A 6 -21.04 -41.40 -24.13
C ASN A 6 -19.65 -40.76 -24.07
N ILE A 7 -19.55 -39.45 -24.28
CA ILE A 7 -18.28 -38.76 -24.08
C ILE A 7 -18.24 -38.30 -22.61
N GLU A 8 -17.67 -39.11 -21.75
CA GLU A 8 -17.25 -38.62 -20.42
C GLU A 8 -16.17 -37.54 -20.63
N PRO A 9 -16.38 -36.33 -20.11
CA PRO A 9 -15.31 -35.31 -20.17
C PRO A 9 -14.08 -35.90 -19.49
N PRO A 10 -12.88 -35.70 -20.06
CA PRO A 10 -11.66 -36.16 -19.41
C PRO A 10 -11.63 -35.63 -17.97
N LEU A 11 -11.36 -36.51 -17.01
CA LEU A 11 -11.07 -36.12 -15.63
C LEU A 11 -9.79 -35.27 -15.68
N ILE A 12 -9.97 -33.98 -15.96
CA ILE A 12 -8.92 -33.01 -15.77
C ILE A 12 -8.80 -32.89 -14.26
N GLU A 13 -7.80 -33.52 -13.67
CA GLU A 13 -7.35 -33.13 -12.34
C GLU A 13 -7.11 -31.62 -12.41
N LYS A 14 -7.96 -30.85 -11.77
CA LYS A 14 -7.80 -29.41 -11.71
C LYS A 14 -6.59 -29.14 -10.84
N GLU A 15 -5.40 -29.07 -11.45
CA GLU A 15 -4.30 -28.38 -10.84
C GLU A 15 -4.71 -26.91 -10.71
N TYR A 16 -5.03 -26.50 -9.50
CA TYR A 16 -5.28 -25.10 -9.23
C TYR A 16 -3.98 -24.33 -9.43
N GLY A 17 -3.97 -23.41 -10.38
CA GLY A 17 -2.83 -22.52 -10.59
C GLY A 17 -2.52 -21.71 -9.33
N ALA A 18 -1.26 -21.32 -9.15
CA ALA A 18 -0.85 -20.41 -8.08
C ALA A 18 -1.25 -18.97 -8.41
N LEU A 19 -1.51 -18.17 -7.38
CA LEU A 19 -1.67 -16.74 -7.54
C LEU A 19 -0.33 -16.11 -7.93
N HIS A 20 -0.37 -15.04 -8.72
CA HIS A 20 0.81 -14.23 -9.00
C HIS A 20 1.48 -13.74 -7.70
N PRO A 21 2.83 -13.75 -7.56
CA PRO A 21 3.53 -13.44 -6.32
C PRO A 21 3.15 -12.07 -5.71
N ILE A 22 2.91 -11.07 -6.53
CA ILE A 22 2.39 -9.76 -6.06
C ILE A 22 1.00 -9.90 -5.43
N ASN A 23 0.10 -10.68 -6.03
CA ASN A 23 -1.23 -10.91 -5.46
C ASN A 23 -1.18 -11.77 -4.20
N GLN A 24 -0.25 -12.73 -4.11
CA GLN A 24 -0.01 -13.50 -2.89
C GLN A 24 0.46 -12.59 -1.76
N THR A 25 1.44 -11.71 -2.02
CA THR A 25 1.98 -10.76 -1.05
C THR A 25 0.92 -9.77 -0.60
N LYS A 26 0.17 -9.18 -1.54
CA LYS A 26 -0.95 -8.27 -1.23
C LYS A 26 -2.00 -8.94 -0.34
N LYS A 27 -2.43 -10.15 -0.71
CA LYS A 27 -3.41 -10.91 0.09
C LYS A 27 -2.89 -11.20 1.50
N TYR A 28 -1.63 -11.57 1.64
CA TYR A 28 -1.01 -11.82 2.93
C TYR A 28 -1.01 -10.57 3.82
N LEU A 29 -0.60 -9.40 3.27
CA LEU A 29 -0.62 -8.12 3.97
C LEU A 29 -2.03 -7.75 4.45
N LEU A 30 -3.04 -7.88 3.58
CA LEU A 30 -4.43 -7.59 3.94
C LEU A 30 -4.95 -8.55 5.04
N GLN A 31 -4.61 -9.83 4.96
CA GLN A 31 -4.96 -10.80 6.01
C GLN A 31 -4.31 -10.46 7.35
N LEU A 32 -3.05 -10.02 7.34
CA LEU A 32 -2.34 -9.60 8.53
C LEU A 32 -3.02 -8.38 9.16
N LEU A 33 -3.30 -7.35 8.36
CA LEU A 33 -3.98 -6.13 8.82
C LEU A 33 -5.40 -6.42 9.32
N SER A 34 -6.14 -7.30 8.66
CA SER A 34 -7.47 -7.73 9.12
C SER A 34 -7.42 -8.43 10.49
N LYS A 35 -6.40 -9.25 10.77
CA LYS A 35 -6.23 -9.91 12.07
C LYS A 35 -6.03 -8.94 13.23
N ILE A 36 -5.43 -7.78 12.97
CA ILE A 36 -5.21 -6.72 13.97
C ILE A 36 -6.31 -5.65 13.96
N GLY A 37 -7.41 -5.91 13.23
CA GLY A 37 -8.63 -5.12 13.29
C GLY A 37 -8.81 -4.05 12.21
N PHE A 38 -7.98 -4.02 11.17
CA PHE A 38 -8.20 -3.12 10.03
C PHE A 38 -9.26 -3.67 9.07
N GLU A 39 -10.21 -2.84 8.70
CA GLU A 39 -11.21 -3.11 7.68
C GLU A 39 -10.68 -2.71 6.30
N GLU A 40 -10.80 -3.61 5.30
CA GLU A 40 -10.41 -3.32 3.94
C GLU A 40 -11.45 -2.43 3.26
N VAL A 41 -11.02 -1.28 2.75
CA VAL A 41 -11.83 -0.33 1.99
C VAL A 41 -11.29 -0.13 0.59
N HIS A 42 -12.18 0.16 -0.36
CA HIS A 42 -11.87 0.27 -1.78
C HIS A 42 -12.21 1.64 -2.34
N GLY A 43 -11.50 2.04 -3.40
CA GLY A 43 -11.76 3.28 -4.11
C GLY A 43 -11.20 3.28 -5.54
N PRO A 44 -11.51 4.31 -6.32
CA PRO A 44 -11.15 4.38 -7.72
C PRO A 44 -9.64 4.56 -7.94
N GLU A 45 -9.14 4.11 -9.09
CA GLU A 45 -7.76 4.37 -9.55
C GLU A 45 -7.63 5.74 -10.23
N ILE A 46 -8.74 6.26 -10.78
CA ILE A 46 -8.81 7.60 -11.38
C ILE A 46 -9.41 8.53 -10.32
N GLU A 47 -8.66 9.54 -9.92
CA GLU A 47 -9.00 10.43 -8.83
C GLU A 47 -9.02 11.90 -9.26
N THR A 48 -9.70 12.74 -8.49
CA THR A 48 -9.56 14.19 -8.60
C THR A 48 -8.27 14.66 -7.91
N GLU A 49 -7.76 15.82 -8.31
CA GLU A 49 -6.65 16.46 -7.58
C GLU A 49 -7.01 16.76 -6.12
N GLU A 50 -8.27 17.05 -5.85
CA GLU A 50 -8.78 17.30 -4.50
C GLU A 50 -8.48 16.11 -3.57
N PHE A 51 -8.91 14.90 -3.93
CA PHE A 51 -8.70 13.70 -3.12
C PHE A 51 -7.26 13.21 -3.13
N ASN A 52 -6.58 13.31 -4.29
CA ASN A 52 -5.21 12.81 -4.42
C ASN A 52 -4.18 13.74 -3.77
N PHE A 53 -4.51 15.02 -3.57
CA PHE A 53 -3.57 16.02 -3.08
C PHE A 53 -4.14 16.98 -2.04
N ASP A 54 -5.21 17.75 -2.35
CA ASP A 54 -5.64 18.86 -1.50
C ASP A 54 -6.09 18.38 -0.12
N MET A 55 -6.92 17.37 -0.05
CA MET A 55 -7.41 16.76 1.19
C MET A 55 -6.28 16.16 2.04
N LEU A 56 -5.15 15.80 1.42
CA LEU A 56 -3.94 15.27 2.04
C LEU A 56 -2.90 16.34 2.38
N ASN A 57 -3.29 17.62 2.41
CA ASN A 57 -2.39 18.75 2.69
C ASN A 57 -1.19 18.86 1.73
N ILE A 58 -1.28 18.29 0.52
CA ILE A 58 -0.26 18.41 -0.51
C ILE A 58 -0.50 19.70 -1.29
N LYS A 59 0.33 20.71 -1.07
CA LYS A 59 0.17 22.06 -1.65
C LYS A 59 0.34 22.04 -3.17
N LYS A 60 -0.28 23.01 -3.86
CA LYS A 60 -0.20 23.16 -5.34
C LYS A 60 1.22 23.31 -5.89
N THR A 61 2.15 23.81 -5.07
CA THR A 61 3.56 23.97 -5.41
C THR A 61 4.41 22.72 -5.14
N HIS A 62 3.80 21.65 -4.59
CA HIS A 62 4.56 20.43 -4.24
C HIS A 62 5.03 19.70 -5.52
N PRO A 63 6.29 19.22 -5.56
CA PRO A 63 6.85 18.53 -6.73
C PRO A 63 6.01 17.36 -7.22
N ALA A 64 5.44 16.55 -6.32
CA ALA A 64 4.60 15.41 -6.69
C ALA A 64 3.38 15.74 -7.57
N ARG A 65 2.96 17.01 -7.64
CA ARG A 65 1.89 17.46 -8.54
C ARG A 65 2.37 17.80 -9.95
N GLN A 66 3.67 17.77 -10.18
CA GLN A 66 4.20 18.15 -11.48
C GLN A 66 3.89 17.06 -12.53
N MET A 67 3.69 17.50 -13.76
CA MET A 67 3.33 16.60 -14.88
C MET A 67 4.42 15.56 -15.21
N HIS A 68 5.65 15.74 -14.72
CA HIS A 68 6.71 14.74 -14.85
C HIS A 68 6.66 13.64 -13.81
N ASP A 69 5.92 13.83 -12.69
CA ASP A 69 5.79 12.84 -11.62
C ASP A 69 4.41 12.14 -11.60
N THR A 70 3.36 12.85 -12.07
CA THR A 70 1.97 12.38 -12.02
C THR A 70 1.37 12.22 -13.42
N PHE A 71 0.59 11.15 -13.62
CA PHE A 71 -0.21 10.95 -14.83
C PHE A 71 -1.54 11.69 -14.72
N TYR A 72 -1.71 12.74 -15.51
CA TYR A 72 -2.94 13.50 -15.65
C TYR A 72 -3.77 13.00 -16.83
N ALA A 73 -5.10 13.04 -16.71
CA ALA A 73 -6.00 12.91 -17.85
C ALA A 73 -5.86 14.12 -18.81
N GLU A 74 -6.31 13.98 -20.05
CA GLU A 74 -6.20 15.05 -21.07
C GLU A 74 -6.83 16.37 -20.62
N ASN A 75 -7.99 16.30 -19.94
CA ASN A 75 -8.70 17.46 -19.41
C ASN A 75 -8.07 18.06 -18.14
N LYS A 76 -7.04 17.40 -17.57
CA LYS A 76 -6.36 17.76 -16.31
C LYS A 76 -7.26 17.85 -15.07
N GLU A 77 -8.48 17.36 -15.13
CA GLU A 77 -9.39 17.32 -13.98
C GLU A 77 -9.16 16.08 -13.12
N TYR A 78 -8.61 15.02 -13.74
CA TYR A 78 -8.35 13.74 -13.10
C TYR A 78 -6.90 13.33 -13.21
N VAL A 79 -6.47 12.53 -12.26
CA VAL A 79 -5.15 11.89 -12.21
C VAL A 79 -5.29 10.39 -12.02
N LEU A 80 -4.30 9.62 -12.48
CA LEU A 80 -4.11 8.29 -11.94
C LEU A 80 -3.52 8.46 -10.53
N ARG A 81 -4.17 7.86 -9.52
CA ARG A 81 -3.78 8.04 -8.11
C ARG A 81 -2.32 7.66 -7.90
N THR A 82 -1.59 8.51 -7.19
CA THR A 82 -0.16 8.34 -6.91
C THR A 82 0.13 7.52 -5.64
N HIS A 83 -0.90 7.27 -4.86
CA HIS A 83 -0.94 6.46 -3.62
C HIS A 83 -2.38 6.02 -3.36
N THR A 84 -2.60 5.13 -2.39
CA THR A 84 -3.94 4.67 -2.03
C THR A 84 -4.62 5.55 -0.97
N SER A 85 -3.96 6.58 -0.45
CA SER A 85 -4.48 7.50 0.57
C SER A 85 -5.80 8.20 0.21
N PRO A 86 -6.15 8.50 -1.06
CA PRO A 86 -7.49 9.00 -1.42
C PRO A 86 -8.63 8.10 -0.92
N VAL A 87 -8.41 6.79 -0.90
CA VAL A 87 -9.41 5.82 -0.39
C VAL A 87 -9.66 6.05 1.10
N GLN A 88 -8.59 6.31 1.86
CA GLN A 88 -8.70 6.63 3.29
C GLN A 88 -9.48 7.92 3.53
N ILE A 89 -9.23 8.96 2.74
CA ILE A 89 -9.99 10.22 2.80
C ILE A 89 -11.48 9.96 2.55
N ARG A 90 -11.83 9.24 1.48
CA ARG A 90 -13.23 8.90 1.17
C ARG A 90 -13.90 8.16 2.32
N SER A 91 -13.22 7.17 2.88
CA SER A 91 -13.75 6.38 3.99
C SER A 91 -13.88 7.19 5.28
N MET A 92 -12.95 8.09 5.57
CA MET A 92 -13.06 9.00 6.74
C MET A 92 -14.20 9.99 6.61
N LEU A 93 -14.53 10.48 5.40
CA LEU A 93 -15.67 11.37 5.17
C LEU A 93 -17.02 10.70 5.47
N GLU A 94 -17.09 9.38 5.35
CA GLU A 94 -18.30 8.57 5.56
C GLU A 94 -18.37 7.93 6.96
N SER A 95 -17.33 8.13 7.79
CA SER A 95 -17.17 7.42 9.07
C SER A 95 -16.84 8.37 10.22
N GLN A 96 -17.05 7.89 11.45
CA GLN A 96 -16.64 8.59 12.67
C GLN A 96 -15.65 7.71 13.47
N PRO A 97 -14.64 8.33 14.13
CA PRO A 97 -13.74 7.55 14.99
C PRO A 97 -14.48 6.79 16.12
N PRO A 98 -13.99 5.58 16.48
CA PRO A 98 -12.73 4.98 16.06
C PRO A 98 -12.77 4.43 14.64
N ILE A 99 -11.68 4.61 13.89
CA ILE A 99 -11.50 4.18 12.50
C ILE A 99 -10.23 3.33 12.40
N ALA A 100 -10.32 2.19 11.74
CA ALA A 100 -9.18 1.32 11.40
C ALA A 100 -9.37 0.80 9.98
N PHE A 101 -8.87 1.51 8.97
CA PHE A 101 -9.03 1.16 7.56
C PHE A 101 -7.70 0.81 6.90
N THR A 102 -7.74 -0.16 6.01
CA THR A 102 -6.66 -0.46 5.07
C THR A 102 -7.18 -0.43 3.64
N SER A 103 -6.35 0.07 2.74
CA SER A 103 -6.62 0.04 1.30
C SER A 103 -5.44 -0.54 0.54
N ALA A 104 -5.73 -1.33 -0.47
CA ALA A 104 -4.73 -1.94 -1.33
C ALA A 104 -5.09 -1.77 -2.81
N GLY A 105 -4.11 -1.43 -3.63
CA GLY A 105 -4.37 -1.31 -5.06
C GLY A 105 -3.21 -0.74 -5.85
N LYS A 106 -3.44 -0.63 -7.15
CA LYS A 106 -2.49 -0.02 -8.08
C LYS A 106 -2.38 1.47 -7.84
N VAL A 107 -1.17 1.95 -7.97
CA VAL A 107 -0.81 3.37 -7.93
C VAL A 107 0.15 3.68 -9.07
N TYR A 108 0.27 4.96 -9.44
CA TYR A 108 0.90 5.35 -10.69
C TYR A 108 1.83 6.54 -10.47
N ARG A 109 3.09 6.39 -10.88
CA ARG A 109 4.11 7.46 -10.85
C ARG A 109 4.95 7.37 -12.11
N LYS A 110 5.49 8.49 -12.57
CA LYS A 110 6.32 8.50 -13.79
C LYS A 110 7.78 8.12 -13.52
N ASP A 111 7.98 7.10 -12.70
CA ASP A 111 9.28 6.52 -12.40
C ASP A 111 9.44 5.20 -13.16
N ASP A 112 10.60 4.97 -13.76
CA ASP A 112 10.90 3.73 -14.48
C ASP A 112 12.39 3.40 -14.42
N ASP A 113 12.76 2.51 -13.47
CA ASP A 113 14.10 1.97 -13.32
C ASP A 113 14.08 0.52 -12.79
N ALA A 114 15.21 -0.02 -12.35
CA ALA A 114 15.29 -1.39 -11.83
C ALA A 114 14.54 -1.60 -10.50
N THR A 115 14.20 -0.51 -9.80
CA THR A 115 13.55 -0.50 -8.49
C THR A 115 12.19 0.19 -8.48
N HIS A 116 11.83 0.88 -9.57
CA HIS A 116 10.59 1.61 -9.73
C HIS A 116 9.90 1.27 -11.04
N LEU A 117 8.59 1.23 -11.02
CA LEU A 117 7.73 1.02 -12.18
C LEU A 117 6.69 2.14 -12.26
N PRO A 118 6.24 2.50 -13.49
CA PRO A 118 5.16 3.47 -13.67
C PRO A 118 3.85 3.07 -13.00
N MET A 119 3.64 1.78 -12.80
CA MET A 119 2.54 1.20 -12.05
C MET A 119 3.08 0.18 -11.06
N PHE A 120 2.67 0.29 -9.80
CA PHE A 120 2.97 -0.67 -8.74
C PHE A 120 1.79 -0.75 -7.76
N HIS A 121 1.87 -1.61 -6.75
CA HIS A 121 0.82 -1.77 -5.76
C HIS A 121 1.26 -1.20 -4.42
N GLN A 122 0.34 -0.50 -3.75
CA GLN A 122 0.50 -0.10 -2.36
C GLN A 122 -0.54 -0.76 -1.47
N VAL A 123 -0.15 -0.99 -0.22
CA VAL A 123 -1.05 -1.24 0.90
C VAL A 123 -0.82 -0.12 1.91
N GLU A 124 -1.88 0.58 2.27
CA GLU A 124 -1.83 1.63 3.28
C GLU A 124 -2.83 1.35 4.39
N GLY A 125 -2.51 1.79 5.59
CA GLY A 125 -3.41 1.72 6.74
C GLY A 125 -3.53 3.07 7.44
N ILE A 126 -4.71 3.35 7.97
CA ILE A 126 -5.00 4.49 8.83
C ILE A 126 -5.77 4.03 10.06
N TYR A 127 -5.35 4.49 11.23
CA TYR A 127 -6.06 4.29 12.49
C TYR A 127 -6.28 5.64 13.16
N VAL A 128 -7.52 5.96 13.50
CA VAL A 128 -7.90 7.22 14.14
C VAL A 128 -8.74 6.92 15.37
N ASP A 129 -8.28 7.39 16.52
CA ASP A 129 -8.99 7.28 17.80
C ASP A 129 -8.50 8.37 18.77
N LYS A 130 -9.00 8.36 20.00
CA LYS A 130 -8.50 9.24 21.06
C LYS A 130 -7.10 8.81 21.50
N ASN A 131 -6.24 9.82 21.72
CA ASN A 131 -4.90 9.63 22.30
C ASN A 131 -3.96 8.68 21.51
N VAL A 132 -4.10 8.60 20.19
CA VAL A 132 -3.16 7.87 19.34
C VAL A 132 -1.81 8.56 19.34
N THR A 133 -0.74 7.82 19.59
CA THR A 133 0.61 8.35 19.76
C THR A 133 1.59 7.72 18.76
N PHE A 134 2.77 8.35 18.63
CA PHE A 134 3.86 7.77 17.84
C PHE A 134 4.39 6.43 18.43
N ALA A 135 4.22 6.20 19.73
CA ALA A 135 4.54 4.91 20.36
C ALA A 135 3.61 3.80 19.82
N ASN A 136 2.30 4.07 19.73
CA ASN A 136 1.34 3.14 19.14
C ASN A 136 1.70 2.81 17.68
N LEU A 137 2.09 3.83 16.90
CA LEU A 137 2.56 3.63 15.54
C LEU A 137 3.78 2.70 15.48
N LYS A 138 4.79 2.94 16.35
CA LYS A 138 5.98 2.09 16.40
C LYS A 138 5.64 0.64 16.73
N ASP A 139 4.80 0.41 17.72
CA ASP A 139 4.36 -0.94 18.11
C ASP A 139 3.65 -1.65 16.98
N LEU A 140 2.73 -0.98 16.30
CA LEU A 140 2.02 -1.50 15.14
C LEU A 140 2.99 -1.89 14.01
N ILE A 141 3.93 -1.01 13.66
CA ILE A 141 4.92 -1.26 12.60
C ILE A 141 5.86 -2.41 12.99
N HIS A 142 6.32 -2.47 14.24
CA HIS A 142 7.11 -3.62 14.72
C HIS A 142 6.35 -4.93 14.56
N GLN A 143 5.07 -4.99 14.95
CA GLN A 143 4.24 -6.17 14.80
C GLN A 143 4.11 -6.58 13.31
N ILE A 144 3.80 -5.65 12.42
CA ILE A 144 3.67 -5.91 10.98
C ILE A 144 4.99 -6.45 10.41
N LEU A 145 6.13 -5.83 10.73
CA LEU A 145 7.42 -6.22 10.18
C LEU A 145 7.94 -7.54 10.75
N HIS A 146 7.70 -7.82 12.03
CA HIS A 146 8.02 -9.12 12.63
C HIS A 146 7.20 -10.25 12.02
N ASP A 147 5.91 -10.02 11.72
CA ASP A 147 5.07 -11.01 11.06
C ASP A 147 5.50 -11.25 9.59
N LEU A 148 6.06 -10.23 8.93
CA LEU A 148 6.53 -10.32 7.54
C LEU A 148 7.92 -10.97 7.41
N PHE A 149 8.85 -10.62 8.30
CA PHE A 149 10.28 -10.92 8.14
C PHE A 149 10.87 -11.72 9.31
N GLY A 150 10.07 -12.03 10.32
CA GLY A 150 10.50 -12.75 11.53
C GLY A 150 10.86 -11.83 12.70
N SER A 151 10.86 -12.40 13.91
CA SER A 151 11.10 -11.66 15.15
C SER A 151 12.49 -11.04 15.29
N ASP A 152 13.46 -11.57 14.55
CA ASP A 152 14.86 -11.18 14.64
C ASP A 152 15.24 -10.04 13.67
N VAL A 153 14.28 -9.56 12.86
CA VAL A 153 14.51 -8.46 11.93
C VAL A 153 14.86 -7.16 12.69
N GLU A 154 15.99 -6.58 12.34
CA GLU A 154 16.37 -5.28 12.87
C GLU A 154 15.63 -4.16 12.13
N ILE A 155 14.97 -3.28 12.90
CA ILE A 155 14.11 -2.21 12.39
C ILE A 155 14.67 -0.86 12.82
N ARG A 156 14.73 0.08 11.88
CA ARG A 156 15.17 1.46 12.13
C ARG A 156 14.12 2.45 11.62
N PHE A 157 13.73 3.39 12.49
CA PHE A 157 12.93 4.55 12.12
C PHE A 157 13.85 5.74 11.85
N ARG A 158 13.71 6.34 10.67
CA ARG A 158 14.40 7.58 10.28
C ARG A 158 13.38 8.72 10.20
N PRO A 159 13.67 9.91 10.75
CA PRO A 159 12.84 11.08 10.50
C PRO A 159 12.68 11.33 8.99
N SER A 160 11.46 11.65 8.59
CA SER A 160 11.11 11.99 7.20
C SER A 160 10.06 13.09 7.17
N TYR A 161 9.64 13.48 5.99
CA TYR A 161 8.60 14.49 5.81
C TYR A 161 7.59 14.04 4.77
N PHE A 162 6.33 13.95 5.20
CA PHE A 162 5.17 13.80 4.31
C PHE A 162 4.14 14.87 4.67
N PRO A 163 3.52 15.57 3.67
CA PRO A 163 2.57 16.65 3.96
C PRO A 163 1.37 16.24 4.81
N PHE A 164 0.98 14.97 4.72
CA PHE A 164 -0.20 14.39 5.37
C PHE A 164 0.08 13.76 6.74
N THR A 165 1.33 13.75 7.21
CA THR A 165 1.71 13.25 8.56
C THR A 165 2.72 14.17 9.24
N GLU A 166 2.63 14.28 10.59
CA GLU A 166 3.55 15.06 11.43
C GLU A 166 3.49 14.55 12.87
N PRO A 167 4.57 13.98 13.44
CA PRO A 167 5.84 13.66 12.79
C PRO A 167 5.72 12.51 11.78
N SER A 168 6.63 12.53 10.80
CA SER A 168 6.75 11.49 9.77
C SER A 168 8.04 10.69 9.95
N ALA A 169 8.02 9.44 9.55
CA ALA A 169 9.20 8.57 9.54
C ALA A 169 9.18 7.65 8.32
N GLU A 170 10.36 7.31 7.85
CA GLU A 170 10.61 6.16 7.00
C GLU A 170 11.16 5.02 7.85
N VAL A 171 10.80 3.80 7.49
CA VAL A 171 11.20 2.61 8.24
C VAL A 171 12.03 1.70 7.35
N ASP A 172 13.22 1.38 7.84
CA ASP A 172 14.15 0.47 7.19
C ASP A 172 14.25 -0.82 7.98
N ILE A 173 14.56 -1.92 7.28
CA ILE A 173 15.03 -3.17 7.88
C ILE A 173 16.46 -3.44 7.46
N LEU A 174 17.21 -4.14 8.33
CA LEU A 174 18.54 -4.62 8.02
C LEU A 174 18.46 -5.92 7.23
N SER A 175 18.96 -5.91 5.99
CA SER A 175 19.04 -7.11 5.16
C SER A 175 20.17 -8.04 5.61
N GLU A 176 20.12 -9.30 5.22
CA GLU A 176 21.18 -10.29 5.46
C GLU A 176 22.57 -9.85 4.95
N ASN A 177 22.60 -8.98 3.95
CA ASN A 177 23.81 -8.41 3.38
C ASN A 177 24.36 -7.22 4.17
N GLY A 178 23.79 -6.90 5.34
CA GLY A 178 24.17 -5.76 6.18
C GLY A 178 23.76 -4.39 5.62
N LYS A 179 22.85 -4.33 4.65
CA LYS A 179 22.33 -3.08 4.07
C LYS A 179 20.97 -2.74 4.66
N TRP A 180 20.77 -1.48 5.00
CA TRP A 180 19.47 -0.95 5.35
C TRP A 180 18.62 -0.76 4.11
N LEU A 181 17.41 -1.32 4.13
CA LEU A 181 16.45 -1.27 3.03
C LEU A 181 15.17 -0.61 3.52
N GLU A 182 14.80 0.48 2.87
CA GLU A 182 13.53 1.16 3.13
C GLU A 182 12.35 0.28 2.76
N ILE A 183 11.38 0.15 3.68
CA ILE A 183 10.22 -0.72 3.53
C ILE A 183 8.92 0.08 3.43
N LEU A 184 8.77 1.11 4.27
CA LEU A 184 7.52 1.87 4.36
C LEU A 184 7.74 3.29 4.88
N GLY A 185 6.79 4.16 4.54
CA GLY A 185 6.61 5.46 5.17
C GLY A 185 5.47 5.41 6.18
N CYS A 186 5.59 6.18 7.27
CA CYS A 186 4.56 6.25 8.30
C CYS A 186 4.60 7.58 9.06
N GLY A 187 3.56 7.86 9.84
CA GLY A 187 3.53 9.05 10.70
C GLY A 187 2.23 9.21 11.46
N ILE A 188 2.20 10.24 12.28
CA ILE A 188 0.95 10.71 12.92
C ILE A 188 0.21 11.56 11.90
N VAL A 189 -1.07 11.30 11.71
CA VAL A 189 -1.90 12.01 10.73
C VAL A 189 -1.91 13.50 11.04
N ASN A 190 -1.59 14.31 10.03
CA ASN A 190 -1.56 15.75 10.18
C ASN A 190 -2.98 16.27 10.57
N PRO A 191 -3.12 17.13 11.57
CA PRO A 191 -4.41 17.67 12.00
C PRO A 191 -5.27 18.24 10.86
N VAL A 192 -4.63 18.88 9.87
CA VAL A 192 -5.33 19.43 8.68
C VAL A 192 -6.03 18.33 7.89
N VAL A 193 -5.46 17.13 7.81
CA VAL A 193 -6.11 15.99 7.12
C VAL A 193 -7.35 15.53 7.86
N LEU A 194 -7.31 15.49 9.19
CA LEU A 194 -8.49 15.17 10.02
C LEU A 194 -9.57 16.25 9.87
N GLU A 195 -9.20 17.53 9.91
CA GLU A 195 -10.11 18.66 9.70
C GLU A 195 -10.78 18.59 8.32
N ASN A 196 -10.03 18.30 7.27
CA ASN A 196 -10.54 18.11 5.92
C ASN A 196 -11.58 16.98 5.85
N CYS A 197 -11.47 15.97 6.72
CA CYS A 197 -12.41 14.86 6.84
C CYS A 197 -13.48 15.08 7.91
N HIS A 198 -13.66 16.31 8.43
CA HIS A 198 -14.65 16.68 9.47
C HIS A 198 -14.44 15.95 10.80
N ILE A 199 -13.22 15.55 11.10
CA ILE A 199 -12.81 14.92 12.37
C ILE A 199 -12.09 15.96 13.22
N ASP A 200 -12.58 16.19 14.46
CA ASP A 200 -12.02 17.18 15.38
C ASP A 200 -10.63 16.77 15.91
N PRO A 201 -9.54 17.44 15.48
CA PRO A 201 -8.16 17.04 15.87
C PRO A 201 -7.84 17.36 17.34
N ASN A 202 -8.70 18.10 18.04
CA ASN A 202 -8.55 18.30 19.49
C ASN A 202 -9.06 17.11 20.30
N LYS A 203 -9.88 16.25 19.69
CA LYS A 203 -10.45 15.04 20.33
C LYS A 203 -9.80 13.77 19.85
N TYR A 204 -9.35 13.75 18.60
CA TYR A 204 -8.85 12.57 17.93
C TYR A 204 -7.48 12.82 17.34
N SER A 205 -6.69 11.79 17.34
CA SER A 205 -5.42 11.73 16.64
C SER A 205 -5.37 10.44 15.81
N GLY A 206 -4.50 10.38 14.83
CA GLY A 206 -4.41 9.20 13.98
C GLY A 206 -2.97 8.84 13.65
N LEU A 207 -2.76 7.59 13.30
CA LEU A 207 -1.52 7.11 12.70
C LEU A 207 -1.82 6.59 11.29
N ALA A 208 -0.85 6.72 10.40
CA ALA A 208 -0.93 6.19 9.03
C ALA A 208 0.41 5.58 8.61
N PHE A 209 0.34 4.59 7.73
CA PHE A 209 1.50 3.95 7.11
C PHE A 209 1.18 3.49 5.70
N GLY A 210 2.21 3.39 4.86
CA GLY A 210 2.08 2.89 3.49
C GLY A 210 3.32 2.15 3.04
N LEU A 211 3.12 0.99 2.41
CA LEU A 211 4.18 0.13 1.92
C LEU A 211 3.93 -0.33 0.48
N GLY A 212 5.01 -0.48 -0.29
CA GLY A 212 4.98 -1.01 -1.65
C GLY A 212 4.96 -2.54 -1.64
N VAL A 213 3.94 -3.15 -2.26
CA VAL A 213 3.76 -4.60 -2.29
C VAL A 213 4.91 -5.28 -3.02
N GLU A 214 5.35 -4.71 -4.14
CA GLU A 214 6.48 -5.22 -4.92
C GLU A 214 7.78 -5.22 -4.11
N ARG A 215 8.01 -4.17 -3.31
CA ARG A 215 9.19 -4.09 -2.45
C ARG A 215 9.22 -5.23 -1.43
N ILE A 216 8.08 -5.51 -0.80
CA ILE A 216 7.92 -6.62 0.13
C ILE A 216 8.14 -7.96 -0.61
N ALA A 217 7.54 -8.13 -1.80
CA ALA A 217 7.69 -9.35 -2.60
C ALA A 217 9.15 -9.57 -3.04
N MET A 218 9.85 -8.51 -3.49
CA MET A 218 11.27 -8.59 -3.84
C MET A 218 12.10 -9.11 -2.68
N LEU A 219 11.89 -8.58 -1.49
CA LEU A 219 12.62 -9.00 -0.28
C LEU A 219 12.27 -10.42 0.14
N LYS A 220 10.98 -10.74 0.16
CA LYS A 220 10.48 -12.06 0.57
C LYS A 220 10.97 -13.18 -0.34
N TYR A 221 11.08 -12.92 -1.63
CA TYR A 221 11.41 -13.92 -2.65
C TYR A 221 12.83 -13.79 -3.20
N GLY A 222 13.63 -12.84 -2.73
CA GLY A 222 15.01 -12.63 -3.18
C GLY A 222 15.10 -12.12 -4.62
N VAL A 223 14.11 -11.40 -5.12
CA VAL A 223 14.07 -10.84 -6.48
C VAL A 223 14.76 -9.48 -6.50
N ASN A 224 15.76 -9.30 -7.36
CA ASN A 224 16.57 -8.09 -7.41
C ASN A 224 16.07 -7.03 -8.42
N ASP A 225 15.21 -7.40 -9.34
CA ASP A 225 14.66 -6.52 -10.38
C ASP A 225 13.13 -6.62 -10.35
N ILE A 226 12.47 -5.52 -10.00
CA ILE A 226 11.01 -5.42 -9.90
C ILE A 226 10.30 -5.79 -11.21
N ARG A 227 10.95 -5.55 -12.35
CA ARG A 227 10.39 -5.82 -13.69
C ARG A 227 10.16 -7.29 -13.95
N GLU A 228 10.87 -8.20 -13.26
CA GLU A 228 10.69 -9.66 -13.41
C GLU A 228 9.25 -10.09 -13.09
N PHE A 229 8.59 -9.43 -12.14
CA PHE A 229 7.20 -9.72 -11.81
C PHE A 229 6.21 -9.42 -12.96
N TYR A 230 6.61 -8.58 -13.92
CA TYR A 230 5.72 -8.08 -14.98
C TYR A 230 6.08 -8.58 -16.39
N LYS A 231 7.18 -9.34 -16.53
CA LYS A 231 7.59 -9.93 -17.83
C LYS A 231 6.74 -11.12 -18.27
N SER A 232 5.81 -11.60 -17.44
CA SER A 232 4.97 -12.78 -17.72
C SER A 232 5.78 -14.03 -18.09
N ASN A 233 6.99 -14.16 -17.57
CA ASN A 233 7.84 -15.34 -17.79
C ASN A 233 7.31 -16.50 -16.94
N MET A 234 6.83 -17.57 -17.60
CA MET A 234 6.22 -18.72 -16.92
C MET A 234 7.22 -19.51 -16.07
N ASP A 235 8.49 -19.60 -16.48
CA ASP A 235 9.55 -20.28 -15.71
C ASP A 235 9.82 -19.52 -14.40
N PHE A 236 9.79 -18.18 -14.44
CA PHE A 236 9.89 -17.35 -13.26
C PHE A 236 8.66 -17.50 -12.37
N LEU A 237 7.45 -17.32 -12.91
CA LEU A 237 6.20 -17.35 -12.15
C LEU A 237 5.91 -18.73 -11.53
N SER A 238 6.33 -19.82 -12.17
CA SER A 238 6.13 -21.18 -11.65
C SER A 238 6.88 -21.49 -10.35
N GLN A 239 7.87 -20.67 -9.98
CA GLN A 239 8.64 -20.81 -8.74
C GLN A 239 7.85 -20.39 -7.48
N PHE A 240 6.74 -19.65 -7.64
CA PHE A 240 5.93 -19.10 -6.55
C PHE A 240 4.64 -19.92 -6.29
N LYS A 241 4.77 -21.25 -6.22
CA LYS A 241 3.64 -22.16 -5.96
C LYS A 241 3.36 -22.32 -4.46
#